data_8c2d7c63b6b05bf9f79e4f9d58a748a9
#
_entry.id   8c2d7c63b6b05bf9f79e4f9d58a748a9
#
_cell.length_a   1.000
_cell.length_b   1.000
_cell.length_c   1.000
_cell.angle_alpha   90.00
_cell.angle_beta   90.00
_cell.angle_gamma   90.00
#
_symmetry.space_group_name_H-M   'P 1'
#
loop_
_entity.id
_entity.type
_entity.pdbx_description
1 polymer ?
#
loop_
_entity_poly.entity_id
_entity_poly.type
_entity_poly.pdbx_seq_one_letter_code
_entity_poly.pdbx_strand_id
1 'polypeptide(L)'
;TNSVQFRFVEMLASKHKNLMVVGDDDQSIYGWRGANIRNILDFEKAFPGTHVVFLEQNYRSTNVILSAANAVIAENVQRKDKKLRTDRIGGECITLLTSASETDEARWICDQIEVRVANMSNLTYSKITILYRTNAQSRALEDVFRRRGIPYQIVGGVRFYERREIQDVLSYLRIISN
;
A
#
# COMPACT_ATOMS: atom_id res chain seq x y z
N THR A 1 1.20 -10.48 -12.08
CA THR A 1 1.45 -10.94 -13.47
C THR A 1 0.14 -11.01 -14.25
N ASN A 2 0.20 -10.73 -15.57
CA ASN A 2 -0.93 -10.94 -16.48
C ASN A 2 -0.91 -12.37 -17.06
N SER A 3 -2.00 -12.74 -17.75
CA SER A 3 -2.12 -14.11 -18.31
C SER A 3 -1.09 -14.44 -19.39
N VAL A 4 -0.62 -13.45 -20.18
CA VAL A 4 0.41 -13.65 -21.19
C VAL A 4 1.75 -13.96 -20.54
N GLN A 5 2.13 -13.21 -19.50
CA GLN A 5 3.34 -13.46 -18.73
C GLN A 5 3.30 -14.85 -18.07
N PHE A 6 2.16 -15.24 -17.53
CA PHE A 6 2.00 -16.57 -16.95
C PHE A 6 2.18 -17.67 -18.02
N ARG A 7 1.54 -17.50 -19.17
CA ARG A 7 1.69 -18.46 -20.29
C ARG A 7 3.12 -18.58 -20.78
N PHE A 8 3.84 -17.48 -20.85
CA PHE A 8 5.26 -17.48 -21.19
C PHE A 8 6.10 -18.30 -20.20
N VAL A 9 5.87 -18.12 -18.89
CA VAL A 9 6.56 -18.89 -17.85
C VAL A 9 6.20 -20.37 -17.93
N GLU A 10 4.93 -20.70 -18.17
CA GLU A 10 4.45 -22.07 -18.35
C GLU A 10 5.18 -22.76 -19.54
N MET A 11 5.33 -22.07 -20.67
CA MET A 11 6.06 -22.59 -21.83
C MET A 11 7.54 -22.82 -21.54
N LEU A 12 8.20 -21.88 -20.86
CA LEU A 12 9.61 -22.01 -20.46
C LEU A 12 9.83 -23.19 -19.51
N ALA A 13 8.94 -23.39 -18.57
CA ALA A 13 9.05 -24.43 -17.55
C ALA A 13 8.53 -25.81 -18.01
N SER A 14 7.92 -25.91 -19.19
CA SER A 14 7.19 -27.09 -19.66
C SER A 14 8.00 -28.39 -19.63
N LYS A 15 9.30 -28.35 -19.95
CA LYS A 15 10.16 -29.52 -20.00
C LYS A 15 10.67 -30.00 -18.65
N HIS A 16 11.18 -29.07 -17.82
CA HIS A 16 11.89 -29.43 -16.59
C HIS A 16 11.04 -29.23 -15.32
N LYS A 17 9.95 -28.45 -15.43
CA LYS A 17 9.02 -28.13 -14.32
C LYS A 17 9.71 -27.63 -13.03
N ASN A 18 10.96 -27.23 -13.13
CA ASN A 18 11.71 -26.65 -12.03
C ASN A 18 11.39 -25.17 -11.93
N LEU A 19 10.30 -24.86 -11.24
CA LEU A 19 9.75 -23.53 -11.12
C LEU A 19 9.28 -23.30 -9.67
N MET A 20 9.70 -22.19 -9.09
CA MET A 20 9.17 -21.70 -7.83
C MET A 20 8.51 -20.35 -8.07
N VAL A 21 7.32 -20.17 -7.53
CA VAL A 21 6.59 -18.90 -7.57
C VAL A 21 6.26 -18.46 -6.16
N VAL A 22 6.28 -17.14 -5.94
CA VAL A 22 5.89 -16.52 -4.68
C VAL A 22 4.84 -15.47 -5.00
N GLY A 23 3.80 -15.41 -4.19
CA GLY A 23 2.73 -14.44 -4.36
C GLY A 23 1.85 -14.34 -3.13
N ASP A 24 0.97 -13.36 -3.16
CA ASP A 24 -0.04 -13.13 -2.15
C ASP A 24 -1.33 -12.73 -2.87
N ASP A 25 -2.30 -13.62 -2.85
CA ASP A 25 -3.62 -13.42 -3.47
C ASP A 25 -4.36 -12.25 -2.83
N ASP A 26 -4.21 -12.05 -1.51
CA ASP A 26 -4.85 -10.96 -0.78
C ASP A 26 -4.26 -9.57 -1.11
N GLN A 27 -3.09 -9.51 -1.76
CA GLN A 27 -2.43 -8.28 -2.22
C GLN A 27 -2.57 -8.04 -3.74
N SER A 28 -3.50 -8.70 -4.40
CA SER A 28 -3.75 -8.56 -5.84
C SER A 28 -4.51 -7.28 -6.17
N ILE A 29 -3.85 -6.12 -6.09
CA ILE A 29 -4.45 -4.78 -6.27
C ILE A 29 -4.26 -4.19 -7.68
N TYR A 30 -3.62 -4.90 -8.62
CA TYR A 30 -3.33 -4.43 -9.98
C TYR A 30 -4.22 -5.06 -11.05
N GLY A 31 -5.40 -5.55 -10.72
CA GLY A 31 -6.36 -6.10 -11.69
C GLY A 31 -6.68 -5.11 -12.82
N TRP A 32 -6.82 -3.82 -12.51
CA TRP A 32 -7.04 -2.75 -13.47
C TRP A 32 -5.86 -2.50 -14.45
N ARG A 33 -4.67 -3.04 -14.14
CA ARG A 33 -3.50 -3.08 -15.05
C ARG A 33 -3.35 -4.42 -15.76
N GLY A 34 -4.37 -5.27 -15.74
CA GLY A 34 -4.36 -6.58 -16.38
C GLY A 34 -3.69 -7.69 -15.56
N ALA A 35 -3.38 -7.46 -14.28
CA ALA A 35 -2.96 -8.55 -13.40
C ALA A 35 -4.11 -9.53 -13.19
N ASN A 36 -3.77 -10.83 -13.21
CA ASN A 36 -4.76 -11.89 -13.04
C ASN A 36 -4.44 -12.71 -11.78
N ILE A 37 -5.29 -12.59 -10.77
CA ILE A 37 -5.17 -13.33 -9.53
C ILE A 37 -5.22 -14.86 -9.73
N ARG A 38 -5.90 -15.32 -10.78
CA ARG A 38 -5.99 -16.75 -11.10
C ARG A 38 -4.63 -17.37 -11.41
N ASN A 39 -3.64 -16.59 -11.82
CA ASN A 39 -2.28 -17.08 -12.05
C ASN A 39 -1.68 -17.72 -10.78
N ILE A 40 -2.04 -17.25 -9.59
CA ILE A 40 -1.59 -17.84 -8.32
C ILE A 40 -2.62 -18.84 -7.76
N LEU A 41 -3.92 -18.54 -7.85
CA LEU A 41 -4.96 -19.41 -7.32
C LEU A 41 -5.04 -20.74 -8.06
N ASP A 42 -4.89 -20.73 -9.39
CA ASP A 42 -4.98 -21.90 -10.27
C ASP A 42 -3.60 -22.49 -10.62
N PHE A 43 -2.51 -22.05 -9.98
CA PHE A 43 -1.16 -22.49 -10.28
C PHE A 43 -0.99 -24.00 -10.23
N GLU A 44 -1.58 -24.65 -9.23
CA GLU A 44 -1.54 -26.12 -9.03
C GLU A 44 -2.23 -26.89 -10.17
N LYS A 45 -3.20 -26.25 -10.85
CA LYS A 45 -3.86 -26.84 -12.03
C LYS A 45 -2.93 -26.83 -13.24
N ALA A 46 -2.16 -25.76 -13.41
CA ALA A 46 -1.19 -25.63 -14.51
C ALA A 46 0.07 -26.49 -14.27
N PHE A 47 0.45 -26.66 -13.00
CA PHE A 47 1.61 -27.44 -12.58
C PHE A 47 1.21 -28.51 -11.54
N PRO A 48 0.63 -29.65 -11.98
CA PRO A 48 0.26 -30.73 -11.06
C PRO A 48 1.48 -31.26 -10.29
N GLY A 49 1.28 -31.51 -8.99
CA GLY A 49 2.35 -31.94 -8.09
C GLY A 49 3.11 -30.77 -7.44
N THR A 50 2.64 -29.54 -7.59
CA THR A 50 3.19 -28.38 -6.91
C THR A 50 3.08 -28.56 -5.37
N HIS A 51 4.20 -28.30 -4.68
CA HIS A 51 4.20 -28.18 -3.22
C HIS A 51 3.91 -26.75 -2.82
N VAL A 52 2.83 -26.54 -2.07
CA VAL A 52 2.40 -25.20 -1.59
C VAL A 52 2.83 -25.02 -0.15
N VAL A 53 3.52 -23.91 0.12
CA VAL A 53 3.93 -23.53 1.47
C VAL A 53 3.29 -22.18 1.81
N PHE A 54 2.58 -22.10 2.92
CA PHE A 54 2.02 -20.86 3.43
C PHE A 54 2.98 -20.19 4.41
N LEU A 55 3.33 -18.91 4.14
CA LEU A 55 4.15 -18.10 5.03
C LEU A 55 3.23 -17.26 5.91
N GLU A 56 2.73 -17.86 6.99
CA GLU A 56 1.72 -17.24 7.85
C GLU A 56 2.33 -16.42 9.00
N GLN A 57 3.61 -16.62 9.32
CA GLN A 57 4.27 -15.86 10.37
C GLN A 57 4.61 -14.45 9.91
N ASN A 58 4.03 -13.46 10.55
CA ASN A 58 4.29 -12.05 10.32
C ASN A 58 5.22 -11.49 11.39
N TYR A 59 6.31 -10.85 10.98
CA TYR A 59 7.32 -10.25 11.85
C TYR A 59 7.21 -8.71 11.90
N ARG A 60 6.34 -8.10 11.12
CA ARG A 60 6.21 -6.66 10.95
C ARG A 60 5.25 -6.05 11.96
N SER A 61 4.05 -6.61 12.03
CA SER A 61 2.89 -5.99 12.70
C SER A 61 2.60 -6.64 14.04
N THR A 62 1.95 -5.87 14.93
CA THR A 62 1.42 -6.41 16.18
C THR A 62 0.14 -7.21 15.93
N ASN A 63 -0.26 -8.01 16.91
CA ASN A 63 -1.50 -8.80 16.84
C ASN A 63 -2.74 -7.94 16.67
N VAL A 64 -2.78 -6.71 17.21
CA VAL A 64 -3.90 -5.76 17.04
C VAL A 64 -4.08 -5.41 15.57
N ILE A 65 -2.99 -5.07 14.87
CA ILE A 65 -3.02 -4.74 13.44
C ILE A 65 -3.40 -5.97 12.62
N LEU A 66 -2.80 -7.13 12.90
CA LEU A 66 -3.09 -8.35 12.14
C LEU A 66 -4.52 -8.86 12.35
N SER A 67 -5.08 -8.69 13.54
CA SER A 67 -6.48 -9.08 13.79
C SER A 67 -7.43 -8.26 12.92
N ALA A 68 -7.22 -6.96 12.81
CA ALA A 68 -8.00 -6.09 11.93
C ALA A 68 -7.79 -6.44 10.45
N ALA A 69 -6.55 -6.65 10.02
CA ALA A 69 -6.23 -7.05 8.65
C ALA A 69 -6.86 -8.39 8.28
N ASN A 70 -6.76 -9.40 9.14
CA ASN A 70 -7.39 -10.70 8.93
C ASN A 70 -8.92 -10.59 8.83
N ALA A 71 -9.55 -9.71 9.64
CA ALA A 71 -10.99 -9.49 9.59
C ALA A 71 -11.43 -8.86 8.25
N VAL A 72 -10.69 -7.85 7.76
CA VAL A 72 -10.97 -7.23 6.45
C VAL A 72 -10.79 -8.25 5.31
N ILE A 73 -9.72 -9.01 5.34
CA ILE A 73 -9.40 -9.99 4.30
C ILE A 73 -10.36 -11.19 4.30
N ALA A 74 -10.96 -11.52 5.43
CA ALA A 74 -11.96 -12.59 5.51
C ALA A 74 -13.21 -12.34 4.64
N GLU A 75 -13.50 -11.08 4.31
CA GLU A 75 -14.59 -10.72 3.39
C GLU A 75 -14.28 -11.05 1.92
N ASN A 76 -13.03 -11.37 1.57
CA ASN A 76 -12.68 -11.78 0.22
C ASN A 76 -13.08 -13.22 -0.04
N VAL A 77 -13.90 -13.43 -1.10
CA VAL A 77 -14.39 -14.75 -1.48
C VAL A 77 -13.35 -15.57 -2.26
N GLN A 78 -12.54 -14.90 -3.09
CA GLN A 78 -11.55 -15.53 -3.96
C GLN A 78 -10.16 -15.46 -3.32
N ARG A 79 -9.87 -16.42 -2.44
CA ARG A 79 -8.56 -16.50 -1.77
C ARG A 79 -8.19 -17.92 -1.39
N LYS A 80 -6.91 -18.17 -1.17
CA LYS A 80 -6.44 -19.36 -0.46
C LYS A 80 -6.64 -19.16 1.05
N ASP A 81 -7.12 -20.16 1.74
CA ASP A 81 -7.35 -20.08 3.19
C ASP A 81 -6.00 -20.06 3.93
N LYS A 82 -5.61 -18.87 4.35
CA LYS A 82 -4.41 -18.59 5.16
C LYS A 82 -4.75 -17.54 6.21
N LYS A 83 -4.09 -17.61 7.37
CA LYS A 83 -4.28 -16.67 8.47
C LYS A 83 -2.95 -16.20 9.00
N LEU A 84 -2.65 -14.92 8.81
CA LEU A 84 -1.44 -14.34 9.34
C LEU A 84 -1.46 -14.31 10.88
N ARG A 85 -0.34 -14.69 11.49
CA ARG A 85 -0.10 -14.68 12.93
C ARG A 85 1.21 -13.98 13.26
N THR A 86 1.34 -13.47 14.48
CA THR A 86 2.55 -12.80 14.96
C THR A 86 2.77 -13.09 16.44
N ASP A 87 4.03 -13.10 16.83
CA ASP A 87 4.45 -13.17 18.24
C ASP A 87 4.55 -11.77 18.87
N ARG A 88 4.35 -10.71 18.11
CA ARG A 88 4.35 -9.32 18.60
C ARG A 88 3.01 -8.99 19.25
N ILE A 89 2.89 -9.33 20.53
CA ILE A 89 1.66 -9.11 21.31
C ILE A 89 1.56 -7.65 21.75
N GLY A 90 0.33 -7.11 21.80
CA GLY A 90 0.03 -5.74 22.22
C GLY A 90 0.09 -4.75 21.06
N GLY A 91 0.36 -3.48 21.39
CA GLY A 91 0.30 -2.34 20.49
C GLY A 91 -0.88 -1.43 20.79
N GLU A 92 -0.88 -0.25 20.19
CA GLU A 92 -1.98 0.71 20.30
C GLU A 92 -3.22 0.22 19.53
N CYS A 93 -4.39 0.62 20.00
CA CYS A 93 -5.63 0.40 19.26
C CYS A 93 -5.64 1.17 17.94
N ILE A 94 -6.30 0.60 16.94
CA ILE A 94 -6.53 1.29 15.66
C ILE A 94 -7.55 2.41 15.91
N THR A 95 -7.22 3.61 15.42
CA THR A 95 -8.11 4.77 15.49
C THR A 95 -8.79 4.95 14.14
N LEU A 96 -10.10 5.05 14.14
CA LEU A 96 -10.90 5.44 12.99
C LEU A 96 -11.31 6.89 13.13
N LEU A 97 -11.02 7.71 12.14
CA LEU A 97 -11.42 9.11 12.05
C LEU A 97 -12.41 9.29 10.89
N THR A 98 -13.49 10.01 11.15
CA THR A 98 -14.36 10.56 10.11
C THR A 98 -14.26 12.08 10.14
N SER A 99 -13.86 12.68 9.04
CA SER A 99 -13.65 14.13 8.90
C SER A 99 -14.73 14.76 8.04
N ALA A 100 -14.98 16.05 8.23
CA ALA A 100 -15.91 16.82 7.41
C ALA A 100 -15.31 17.20 6.05
N SER A 101 -13.98 17.32 5.96
CA SER A 101 -13.25 17.67 4.73
C SER A 101 -11.87 17.03 4.68
N GLU A 102 -11.30 16.95 3.46
CA GLU A 102 -9.91 16.51 3.22
C GLU A 102 -8.89 17.36 4.01
N THR A 103 -9.18 18.65 4.15
CA THR A 103 -8.30 19.57 4.90
C THR A 103 -8.33 19.29 6.39
N ASP A 104 -9.50 18.97 6.94
CA ASP A 104 -9.64 18.64 8.38
C ASP A 104 -8.99 17.28 8.68
N GLU A 105 -9.12 16.31 7.78
CA GLU A 105 -8.39 15.04 7.84
C GLU A 105 -6.87 15.28 7.88
N ALA A 106 -6.36 16.09 6.95
CA ALA A 106 -4.93 16.41 6.87
C ALA A 106 -4.43 17.15 8.12
N ARG A 107 -5.22 18.09 8.68
CA ARG A 107 -4.88 18.78 9.91
C ARG A 107 -4.79 17.82 11.08
N TRP A 108 -5.79 16.95 11.23
CA TRP A 108 -5.80 15.97 12.31
C TRP A 108 -4.60 15.01 12.23
N ILE A 109 -4.27 14.53 11.01
CA ILE A 109 -3.09 13.70 10.78
C ILE A 109 -1.82 14.42 11.23
N CYS A 110 -1.67 15.71 10.87
CA CYS A 110 -0.53 16.51 11.30
C CYS A 110 -0.46 16.66 12.82
N ASP A 111 -1.59 16.94 13.49
CA ASP A 111 -1.66 17.03 14.95
C ASP A 111 -1.19 15.72 15.60
N GLN A 112 -1.65 14.57 15.10
CA GLN A 112 -1.22 13.27 15.60
C GLN A 112 0.28 13.00 15.38
N ILE A 113 0.82 13.40 14.24
CA ILE A 113 2.24 13.27 13.94
C ILE A 113 3.07 14.10 14.91
N GLU A 114 2.74 15.39 15.07
CA GLU A 114 3.47 16.32 15.93
C GLU A 114 3.44 15.86 17.39
N VAL A 115 2.26 15.49 17.89
CA VAL A 115 2.10 14.98 19.25
C VAL A 115 2.92 13.71 19.49
N ARG A 116 2.91 12.76 18.55
CA ARG A 116 3.67 11.52 18.68
C ARG A 116 5.17 11.74 18.61
N VAL A 117 5.64 12.57 17.67
CA VAL A 117 7.07 12.89 17.54
C VAL A 117 7.58 13.65 18.77
N ALA A 118 6.78 14.54 19.36
CA ALA A 118 7.15 15.26 20.57
C ALA A 118 7.21 14.37 21.83
N ASN A 119 6.32 13.38 21.93
CA ASN A 119 6.19 12.54 23.12
C ASN A 119 6.99 11.23 23.08
N MET A 120 7.43 10.78 21.91
CA MET A 120 8.12 9.51 21.73
C MET A 120 9.57 9.74 21.29
N SER A 121 10.52 9.62 22.21
CA SER A 121 11.94 9.89 21.97
C SER A 121 12.57 9.12 20.78
N ASN A 122 12.01 7.96 20.46
CA ASN A 122 12.51 7.10 19.38
C ASN A 122 11.73 7.26 18.05
N LEU A 123 10.73 8.13 17.98
CA LEU A 123 9.93 8.37 16.78
C LEU A 123 10.43 9.62 16.07
N THR A 124 10.74 9.47 14.79
CA THR A 124 11.09 10.56 13.87
C THR A 124 10.12 10.60 12.70
N TYR A 125 10.02 11.71 12.01
CA TYR A 125 9.17 11.86 10.83
C TYR A 125 9.43 10.76 9.78
N SER A 126 10.67 10.31 9.62
CA SER A 126 11.06 9.25 8.67
C SER A 126 10.49 7.86 9.01
N LYS A 127 9.99 7.66 10.23
CA LYS A 127 9.36 6.40 10.68
C LYS A 127 7.84 6.39 10.52
N ILE A 128 7.27 7.47 9.98
CA ILE A 128 5.83 7.62 9.81
C ILE A 128 5.51 7.53 8.31
N THR A 129 4.50 6.76 7.97
CA THR A 129 4.04 6.62 6.58
C THR A 129 2.54 6.89 6.51
N ILE A 130 2.14 7.66 5.50
CA ILE A 130 0.74 7.90 5.17
C ILE A 130 0.46 7.23 3.83
N LEU A 131 -0.56 6.41 3.81
CA LEU A 131 -1.01 5.72 2.60
C LEU A 131 -2.33 6.31 2.14
N TYR A 132 -2.47 6.54 0.84
CA TYR A 132 -3.69 7.03 0.22
C TYR A 132 -4.01 6.25 -1.06
N ARG A 133 -5.27 6.25 -1.46
CA ARG A 133 -5.75 5.47 -2.60
C ARG A 133 -5.41 6.10 -3.95
N THR A 134 -5.50 7.42 -4.05
CA THR A 134 -5.28 8.16 -5.30
C THR A 134 -4.32 9.32 -5.09
N ASN A 135 -3.54 9.64 -6.13
CA ASN A 135 -2.59 10.75 -6.08
C ASN A 135 -3.24 12.12 -5.82
N ALA A 136 -4.53 12.28 -6.10
CA ALA A 136 -5.25 13.52 -5.82
C ALA A 136 -5.30 13.84 -4.32
N GLN A 137 -5.42 12.81 -3.48
CA GLN A 137 -5.50 12.94 -2.01
C GLN A 137 -4.23 13.52 -1.39
N SER A 138 -3.06 13.38 -2.06
CA SER A 138 -1.81 13.93 -1.53
C SER A 138 -1.82 15.44 -1.39
N ARG A 139 -2.60 16.16 -2.21
CA ARG A 139 -2.59 17.62 -2.25
C ARG A 139 -2.97 18.25 -0.91
N ALA A 140 -4.06 17.80 -0.29
CA ALA A 140 -4.51 18.34 1.00
C ALA A 140 -3.45 18.10 2.10
N LEU A 141 -2.84 16.92 2.11
CA LEU A 141 -1.75 16.57 3.02
C LEU A 141 -0.51 17.46 2.79
N GLU A 142 -0.07 17.60 1.53
CA GLU A 142 1.08 18.40 1.16
C GLU A 142 0.91 19.87 1.55
N ASP A 143 -0.28 20.44 1.33
CA ASP A 143 -0.58 21.84 1.68
C ASP A 143 -0.51 22.07 3.19
N VAL A 144 -1.04 21.16 4.00
CA VAL A 144 -0.99 21.29 5.47
C VAL A 144 0.43 21.06 5.98
N PHE A 145 1.15 20.05 5.47
CA PHE A 145 2.54 19.77 5.88
C PHE A 145 3.46 20.93 5.59
N ARG A 146 3.31 21.56 4.41
CA ARG A 146 4.09 22.75 4.05
C ARG A 146 3.81 23.92 4.98
N ARG A 147 2.55 24.18 5.30
CA ARG A 147 2.17 25.29 6.22
C ARG A 147 2.71 25.08 7.62
N ARG A 148 2.84 23.85 8.08
CA ARG A 148 3.36 23.49 9.41
C ARG A 148 4.86 23.22 9.45
N GLY A 149 5.54 23.24 8.31
CA GLY A 149 6.97 22.93 8.24
C GLY A 149 7.32 21.47 8.52
N ILE A 150 6.37 20.55 8.37
CA ILE A 150 6.60 19.12 8.54
C ILE A 150 7.34 18.58 7.32
N PRO A 151 8.55 18.00 7.48
CA PRO A 151 9.28 17.42 6.36
C PRO A 151 8.59 16.15 5.85
N TYR A 152 8.43 16.03 4.55
CA TYR A 152 7.82 14.86 3.91
C TYR A 152 8.47 14.51 2.58
N GLN A 153 8.29 13.26 2.16
CA GLN A 153 8.68 12.74 0.85
C GLN A 153 7.53 11.97 0.23
N ILE A 154 7.28 12.16 -1.07
CA ILE A 154 6.34 11.33 -1.83
C ILE A 154 7.10 10.19 -2.47
N VAL A 155 6.65 8.97 -2.19
CA VAL A 155 7.24 7.74 -2.74
C VAL A 155 6.38 7.24 -3.90
N GLY A 156 7.00 6.99 -5.05
CA GLY A 156 6.32 6.47 -6.24
C GLY A 156 5.47 7.50 -7.01
N GLY A 157 5.62 8.78 -6.68
CA GLY A 157 4.92 9.89 -7.34
C GLY A 157 5.78 11.14 -7.41
N VAL A 158 5.21 12.18 -8.03
CA VAL A 158 5.78 13.53 -8.09
C VAL A 158 4.94 14.44 -7.20
N ARG A 159 5.56 15.35 -6.45
CA ARG A 159 4.84 16.33 -5.64
C ARG A 159 3.81 17.06 -6.51
N PHE A 160 2.65 17.41 -5.93
CA PHE A 160 1.56 18.01 -6.68
C PHE A 160 2.02 19.19 -7.54
N TYR A 161 2.78 20.11 -6.95
CA TYR A 161 3.27 21.30 -7.64
C TYR A 161 4.46 21.07 -8.59
N GLU A 162 5.06 19.90 -8.58
CA GLU A 162 6.13 19.49 -9.50
C GLU A 162 5.60 18.69 -10.70
N ARG A 163 4.29 18.38 -10.73
CA ARG A 163 3.66 17.71 -11.87
C ARG A 163 3.68 18.63 -13.07
N ARG A 164 4.00 18.06 -14.23
CA ARG A 164 4.17 18.83 -15.49
C ARG A 164 2.94 19.68 -15.81
N GLU A 165 1.75 19.10 -15.69
CA GLU A 165 0.48 19.79 -15.96
C GLU A 165 0.29 21.02 -15.06
N ILE A 166 0.70 20.91 -13.80
CA ILE A 166 0.63 22.02 -12.83
C ILE A 166 1.68 23.07 -13.11
N GLN A 167 2.90 22.67 -13.46
CA GLN A 167 3.97 23.59 -13.83
C GLN A 167 3.63 24.40 -15.09
N ASP A 168 3.02 23.75 -16.08
CA ASP A 168 2.58 24.40 -17.30
C ASP A 168 1.55 25.50 -16.97
N VAL A 169 0.52 25.19 -16.20
CA VAL A 169 -0.51 26.17 -15.76
C VAL A 169 0.13 27.31 -14.94
N LEU A 170 1.00 26.99 -13.99
CA LEU A 170 1.67 27.99 -13.18
C LEU A 170 2.57 28.93 -14.02
N SER A 171 3.19 28.39 -15.07
CA SER A 171 4.01 29.18 -15.99
C SER A 171 3.18 30.19 -16.78
N TYR A 172 2.00 29.78 -17.28
CA TYR A 172 1.07 30.71 -17.91
C TYR A 172 0.57 31.79 -16.94
N LEU A 173 0.20 31.41 -15.71
CA LEU A 173 -0.24 32.38 -14.70
C LEU A 173 0.86 33.40 -14.34
N ARG A 174 2.12 32.97 -14.26
CA ARG A 174 3.25 33.85 -14.02
C ARG A 174 3.48 34.85 -15.15
N ILE A 175 3.28 34.43 -16.41
CA ILE A 175 3.38 35.31 -17.57
C ILE A 175 2.28 36.39 -17.54
N ILE A 176 1.07 36.03 -17.11
CA ILE A 176 -0.07 36.95 -17.03
C ILE A 176 0.08 37.95 -15.87
N SER A 177 0.74 37.53 -14.79
CA SER A 177 0.91 38.35 -13.58
C SER A 177 2.13 39.30 -13.62
N ASN A 178 3.02 39.19 -14.61
CA ASN A 178 4.12 40.10 -14.93
C ASN A 178 3.72 41.06 -16.05
#